data_dab2a10ed9e531efd60b5b966a89a398
#
_entry.id   dab2a10ed9e531efd60b5b966a89a398
#
_cell.length_a   1.000
_cell.length_b   1.000
_cell.length_c   1.000
_cell.angle_alpha   90.00
_cell.angle_beta   90.00
_cell.angle_gamma   90.00
#
_symmetry.space_group_name_H-M   'P 1'
#
loop_
_entity.id
_entity.type
_entity.pdbx_description
1 polymer ?
#
loop_
_entity_poly.entity_id
_entity_poly.type
_entity_poly.pdbx_seq_one_letter_code
_entity_poly.pdbx_strand_id
1 'polypeptide(L)'
;MTVAQDTGGVRDAGPWIAAAKATHTALIDETHLVTRLYGMVNVPTAVWIDETGRIVRPNEVAYADDRFKSFHGLEAAPYVAAIRDWAKNGARSAFALSEAELRERLTPKDPAYAQADAEFALGEYLYKKGHASAAIPHFKEAQRLNPESWNYKRQAWALSDAARDYGTTFRDEVRRLEGKPYYAPRELERKKK
;
A
#
# COMPACT_ATOMS: atom_id res chain seq x y z
N MET A 1 11.69 -1.65 9.86
CA MET A 1 11.87 -2.26 8.53
C MET A 1 10.97 -1.54 7.54
N THR A 2 11.46 -1.29 6.33
CA THR A 2 10.66 -0.80 5.20
C THR A 2 10.72 -1.79 4.05
N VAL A 3 9.66 -1.83 3.23
CA VAL A 3 9.58 -2.68 2.05
C VAL A 3 9.15 -1.80 0.86
N ALA A 4 10.05 -1.61 -0.09
CA ALA A 4 9.72 -0.98 -1.37
C ALA A 4 9.01 -2.01 -2.25
N GLN A 5 7.88 -1.64 -2.80
CA GLN A 5 7.10 -2.50 -3.70
C GLN A 5 7.31 -2.01 -5.13
N ASP A 6 8.11 -2.74 -5.89
CA ASP A 6 8.45 -2.35 -7.25
C ASP A 6 8.88 -3.58 -8.07
N THR A 7 8.12 -3.87 -9.13
CA THR A 7 8.39 -4.99 -10.05
C THR A 7 9.74 -4.83 -10.78
N GLY A 8 10.25 -3.61 -10.93
CA GLY A 8 11.58 -3.33 -11.48
C GLY A 8 12.74 -3.66 -10.53
N GLY A 9 12.43 -3.97 -9.26
CA GLY A 9 13.39 -4.47 -8.29
C GLY A 9 14.50 -3.49 -7.93
N VAL A 10 15.70 -4.02 -7.74
CA VAL A 10 16.88 -3.23 -7.36
C VAL A 10 17.20 -2.13 -8.36
N ARG A 11 16.94 -2.35 -9.65
CA ARG A 11 17.17 -1.35 -10.69
C ARG A 11 16.40 -0.05 -10.42
N ASP A 12 15.14 -0.17 -10.04
CA ASP A 12 14.22 0.96 -9.93
C ASP A 12 14.12 1.48 -8.48
N ALA A 13 14.01 0.60 -7.49
CA ALA A 13 13.93 0.97 -6.07
C ALA A 13 15.29 1.22 -5.40
N GLY A 14 16.35 0.54 -5.84
CA GLY A 14 17.67 0.58 -5.20
C GLY A 14 18.26 1.99 -5.05
N PRO A 15 18.27 2.85 -6.08
CA PRO A 15 18.79 4.21 -5.98
C PRO A 15 18.09 5.05 -4.90
N TRP A 16 16.77 4.89 -4.75
CA TRP A 16 15.99 5.60 -3.74
C TRP A 16 16.29 5.13 -2.32
N ILE A 17 16.45 3.81 -2.13
CA ILE A 17 16.84 3.23 -0.84
C ILE A 17 18.24 3.72 -0.45
N ALA A 18 19.19 3.72 -1.38
CA ALA A 18 20.53 4.21 -1.14
C ALA A 18 20.55 5.72 -0.78
N ALA A 19 19.78 6.53 -1.50
CA ALA A 19 19.67 7.97 -1.26
C ALA A 19 19.04 8.28 0.11
N ALA A 20 18.13 7.45 0.58
CA ALA A 20 17.47 7.61 1.88
C ALA A 20 18.41 7.37 3.08
N LYS A 21 19.56 6.70 2.89
CA LYS A 21 20.55 6.37 3.95
C LYS A 21 19.90 5.80 5.21
N ALA A 22 18.91 4.94 5.04
CA ALA A 22 18.15 4.36 6.15
C ALA A 22 19.06 3.53 7.05
N THR A 23 18.92 3.69 8.37
CA THR A 23 19.65 2.94 9.39
C THR A 23 18.94 1.64 9.81
N HIS A 24 17.77 1.38 9.26
CA HIS A 24 16.98 0.18 9.47
C HIS A 24 17.00 -0.71 8.21
N THR A 25 16.57 -1.96 8.36
CA THR A 25 16.44 -2.90 7.25
C THR A 25 15.47 -2.36 6.19
N ALA A 26 15.94 -2.23 4.96
CA ALA A 26 15.15 -1.88 3.79
C ALA A 26 15.15 -3.08 2.82
N LEU A 27 13.98 -3.52 2.43
CA LEU A 27 13.74 -4.65 1.53
C LEU A 27 13.06 -4.17 0.25
N ILE A 28 13.11 -5.00 -0.78
CA ILE A 28 12.37 -4.79 -2.05
C ILE A 28 11.49 -6.01 -2.29
N ASP A 29 10.22 -5.76 -2.51
CA ASP A 29 9.22 -6.77 -2.88
C ASP A 29 8.87 -6.60 -4.36
N GLU A 30 9.51 -7.39 -5.20
CA GLU A 30 9.36 -7.34 -6.66
C GLU A 30 8.06 -8.01 -7.16
N THR A 31 7.33 -8.66 -6.30
CA THR A 31 6.13 -9.45 -6.65
C THR A 31 4.89 -8.97 -5.92
N HIS A 32 4.98 -7.86 -5.22
CA HIS A 32 3.90 -7.29 -4.41
C HIS A 32 3.28 -8.33 -3.44
N LEU A 33 4.10 -9.30 -2.98
CA LEU A 33 3.66 -10.34 -2.05
C LEU A 33 3.16 -9.75 -0.72
N VAL A 34 3.91 -8.78 -0.17
CA VAL A 34 3.52 -8.08 1.07
C VAL A 34 2.20 -7.37 0.89
N THR A 35 1.98 -6.69 -0.24
CA THR A 35 0.72 -6.03 -0.56
C THR A 35 -0.45 -7.02 -0.51
N ARG A 36 -0.30 -8.18 -1.15
CA ARG A 36 -1.35 -9.20 -1.22
C ARG A 36 -1.63 -9.84 0.14
N LEU A 37 -0.57 -10.21 0.87
CA LEU A 37 -0.71 -10.87 2.18
C LEU A 37 -1.41 -9.97 3.23
N TYR A 38 -1.20 -8.66 3.16
CA TYR A 38 -1.78 -7.71 4.10
C TYR A 38 -3.00 -6.95 3.54
N GLY A 39 -3.41 -7.22 2.30
CA GLY A 39 -4.53 -6.52 1.65
C GLY A 39 -4.29 -5.01 1.52
N MET A 40 -3.06 -4.59 1.21
CA MET A 40 -2.71 -3.19 1.06
C MET A 40 -3.17 -2.65 -0.28
N VAL A 41 -4.00 -1.62 -0.29
CA VAL A 41 -4.53 -1.00 -1.51
C VAL A 41 -3.76 0.25 -1.95
N ASN A 42 -2.92 0.82 -1.09
CA ASN A 42 -2.14 2.02 -1.40
C ASN A 42 -0.88 2.11 -0.53
N VAL A 43 0.10 2.91 -0.93
CA VAL A 43 1.33 3.20 -0.19
C VAL A 43 1.54 4.71 -0.05
N PRO A 44 2.17 5.18 1.04
CA PRO A 44 2.79 4.43 2.13
C PRO A 44 1.76 3.84 3.12
N THR A 45 1.93 2.58 3.44
CA THR A 45 1.10 1.86 4.42
C THR A 45 1.99 1.14 5.43
N ALA A 46 1.60 1.12 6.68
CA ALA A 46 2.28 0.40 7.74
C ALA A 46 1.40 -0.67 8.37
N VAL A 47 2.04 -1.76 8.76
CA VAL A 47 1.50 -2.79 9.64
C VAL A 47 2.31 -2.77 10.93
N TRP A 48 1.64 -2.68 12.06
CA TRP A 48 2.30 -2.74 13.36
C TRP A 48 2.32 -4.19 13.83
N ILE A 49 3.51 -4.69 14.08
CA ILE A 49 3.76 -6.07 14.50
C ILE A 49 4.57 -6.01 15.79
N ASP A 50 4.13 -6.73 16.83
CA ASP A 50 4.82 -6.79 18.10
C ASP A 50 6.03 -7.75 18.07
N GLU A 51 6.75 -7.82 19.18
CA GLU A 51 7.96 -8.63 19.33
C GLU A 51 7.70 -10.15 19.26
N THR A 52 6.44 -10.56 19.37
CA THR A 52 6.03 -11.97 19.19
C THR A 52 5.66 -12.31 17.74
N GLY A 53 5.71 -11.32 16.84
CA GLY A 53 5.30 -11.46 15.44
C GLY A 53 3.80 -11.31 15.21
N ARG A 54 3.04 -10.86 16.20
CA ARG A 54 1.59 -10.67 16.11
C ARG A 54 1.28 -9.30 15.50
N ILE A 55 0.35 -9.27 14.56
CA ILE A 55 -0.21 -8.01 14.03
C ILE A 55 -1.00 -7.32 15.15
N VAL A 56 -0.68 -6.05 15.40
CA VAL A 56 -1.34 -5.20 16.38
C VAL A 56 -2.24 -4.17 15.70
N ARG A 57 -1.84 -3.69 14.53
CA ARG A 57 -2.63 -2.75 13.73
C ARG A 57 -2.23 -2.89 12.26
N PRO A 58 -3.15 -3.29 11.37
CA PRO A 58 -2.90 -3.41 9.93
C PRO A 58 -3.22 -2.11 9.19
N ASN A 59 -2.52 -1.93 8.08
CA ASN A 59 -2.88 -1.03 6.97
C ASN A 59 -3.19 0.43 7.34
N GLU A 60 -2.35 1.03 8.19
CA GLU A 60 -2.46 2.47 8.45
C GLU A 60 -1.63 3.28 7.46
N VAL A 61 -2.17 4.39 6.99
CA VAL A 61 -1.43 5.33 6.14
C VAL A 61 -0.30 5.98 6.95
N ALA A 62 0.95 5.74 6.55
CA ALA A 62 2.13 5.95 7.34
C ALA A 62 3.00 7.11 6.83
N TYR A 63 2.62 8.35 7.12
CA TYR A 63 3.47 9.51 6.90
C TYR A 63 4.17 9.93 8.19
N ALA A 64 5.50 10.06 8.13
CA ALA A 64 6.34 10.51 9.24
C ALA A 64 6.59 12.03 9.21
N ASP A 65 6.26 12.71 8.12
CA ASP A 65 6.35 14.15 7.93
C ASP A 65 5.17 14.69 7.09
N ASP A 66 5.04 16.01 7.03
CA ASP A 66 3.93 16.70 6.36
C ASP A 66 4.27 17.12 4.91
N ARG A 67 5.33 16.56 4.31
CA ARG A 67 5.80 16.93 2.96
C ARG A 67 4.72 16.85 1.89
N PHE A 68 3.82 15.89 2.00
CA PHE A 68 2.71 15.68 1.06
C PHE A 68 1.35 16.06 1.62
N LYS A 69 1.29 16.76 2.77
CA LYS A 69 0.02 17.19 3.40
C LYS A 69 -0.86 17.98 2.46
N SER A 70 -0.30 18.87 1.65
CA SER A 70 -1.05 19.66 0.67
C SER A 70 -1.73 18.81 -0.41
N PHE A 71 -1.22 17.61 -0.68
CA PHE A 71 -1.81 16.68 -1.66
C PHE A 71 -2.93 15.81 -1.06
N HIS A 72 -2.74 15.26 0.15
CA HIS A 72 -3.63 14.23 0.70
C HIS A 72 -4.36 14.66 1.99
N GLY A 73 -4.07 15.85 2.52
CA GLY A 73 -4.72 16.39 3.72
C GLY A 73 -4.34 15.76 5.05
N LEU A 74 -3.52 14.70 5.07
CA LEU A 74 -3.17 13.97 6.29
C LEU A 74 -1.96 14.60 6.99
N GLU A 75 -2.07 14.81 8.30
CA GLU A 75 -0.95 15.25 9.15
C GLU A 75 -0.15 14.05 9.67
N ALA A 76 1.17 14.21 9.78
CA ALA A 76 2.04 13.17 10.31
C ALA A 76 1.95 13.04 11.84
N ALA A 77 1.75 14.15 12.54
CA ALA A 77 1.83 14.20 14.00
C ALA A 77 0.91 13.19 14.71
N PRO A 78 -0.38 13.00 14.34
CA PRO A 78 -1.23 12.00 14.99
C PRO A 78 -0.70 10.56 14.81
N TYR A 79 -0.19 10.24 13.63
CA TYR A 79 0.39 8.91 13.36
C TYR A 79 1.65 8.65 14.17
N VAL A 80 2.56 9.62 14.22
CA VAL A 80 3.80 9.53 15.01
C VAL A 80 3.50 9.44 16.51
N ALA A 81 2.51 10.19 17.00
CA ALA A 81 2.07 10.10 18.40
C ALA A 81 1.50 8.72 18.75
N ALA A 82 0.69 8.14 17.84
CA ALA A 82 0.11 6.81 18.04
C ALA A 82 1.19 5.71 18.09
N ILE A 83 2.18 5.75 17.18
CA ILE A 83 3.32 4.81 17.22
C ILE A 83 4.11 4.94 18.52
N ARG A 84 4.38 6.16 18.97
CA ARG A 84 5.11 6.40 20.22
C ARG A 84 4.35 5.90 21.44
N ASP A 85 3.03 6.09 21.47
CA ASP A 85 2.18 5.53 22.52
C ASP A 85 2.24 4.01 22.53
N TRP A 86 2.10 3.37 21.35
CA TRP A 86 2.20 1.92 21.25
C TRP A 86 3.59 1.40 21.65
N ALA A 87 4.67 2.01 21.18
CA ALA A 87 6.03 1.62 21.56
C ALA A 87 6.27 1.69 23.09
N LYS A 88 5.61 2.63 23.79
CA LYS A 88 5.72 2.80 25.23
C LYS A 88 4.81 1.83 26.01
N ASN A 89 3.60 1.60 25.55
CA ASN A 89 2.53 0.94 26.30
C ASN A 89 2.23 -0.49 25.82
N GLY A 90 2.79 -0.90 24.65
CA GLY A 90 2.58 -2.23 24.07
C GLY A 90 1.10 -2.57 23.89
N ALA A 91 0.68 -3.74 24.34
CA ALA A 91 -0.71 -4.19 24.27
C ALA A 91 -1.70 -3.31 25.05
N ARG A 92 -1.23 -2.46 25.97
CA ARG A 92 -2.07 -1.51 26.72
C ARG A 92 -2.28 -0.19 25.99
N SER A 93 -1.63 0.01 24.85
CA SER A 93 -1.84 1.19 24.01
C SER A 93 -3.30 1.27 23.56
N ALA A 94 -3.82 2.47 23.56
CA ALA A 94 -5.15 2.74 23.01
C ALA A 94 -5.24 2.49 21.49
N PHE A 95 -4.11 2.39 20.83
CA PHE A 95 -3.99 2.17 19.41
C PHE A 95 -3.77 0.70 19.04
N ALA A 96 -3.50 -0.17 20.01
CA ALA A 96 -3.51 -1.61 19.84
C ALA A 96 -4.95 -2.10 19.65
N LEU A 97 -5.20 -2.83 18.56
CA LEU A 97 -6.53 -3.34 18.25
C LEU A 97 -6.79 -4.66 18.96
N SER A 98 -8.05 -4.91 19.31
CA SER A 98 -8.51 -6.21 19.77
C SER A 98 -8.48 -7.24 18.63
N GLU A 99 -8.54 -8.51 18.98
CA GLU A 99 -8.57 -9.59 17.99
C GLU A 99 -9.81 -9.51 17.07
N ALA A 100 -10.94 -9.10 17.58
CA ALA A 100 -12.16 -8.91 16.80
C ALA A 100 -11.99 -7.78 15.75
N GLU A 101 -11.43 -6.64 16.17
CA GLU A 101 -11.15 -5.52 15.27
C GLU A 101 -10.09 -5.88 14.22
N LEU A 102 -9.08 -6.68 14.59
CA LEU A 102 -8.08 -7.18 13.65
C LEU A 102 -8.70 -8.10 12.60
N ARG A 103 -9.57 -9.03 13.01
CA ARG A 103 -10.26 -9.93 12.08
C ARG A 103 -11.13 -9.14 11.11
N GLU A 104 -11.91 -8.18 11.58
CA GLU A 104 -12.74 -7.32 10.73
C GLU A 104 -11.90 -6.60 9.67
N ARG A 105 -10.77 -6.01 10.07
CA ARG A 105 -9.89 -5.27 9.16
C ARG A 105 -9.11 -6.13 8.18
N LEU A 106 -8.76 -7.35 8.56
CA LEU A 106 -7.98 -8.27 7.72
C LEU A 106 -8.85 -9.16 6.84
N THR A 107 -10.16 -9.20 7.08
CA THR A 107 -11.09 -9.95 6.23
C THR A 107 -11.22 -9.25 4.87
N PRO A 108 -10.98 -9.95 3.75
CA PRO A 108 -11.18 -9.38 2.42
C PRO A 108 -12.63 -8.88 2.24
N LYS A 109 -12.78 -7.68 1.73
CA LYS A 109 -14.10 -7.04 1.53
C LYS A 109 -14.88 -7.66 0.38
N ASP A 110 -14.18 -8.19 -0.62
CA ASP A 110 -14.76 -8.75 -1.83
C ASP A 110 -14.01 -10.02 -2.26
N PRO A 111 -14.72 -11.14 -2.53
CA PRO A 111 -14.10 -12.36 -3.07
C PRO A 111 -13.34 -12.14 -4.39
N ALA A 112 -13.74 -11.15 -5.20
CA ALA A 112 -13.06 -10.80 -6.45
C ALA A 112 -11.62 -10.33 -6.25
N TYR A 113 -11.25 -9.90 -5.04
CA TYR A 113 -9.89 -9.44 -4.76
C TYR A 113 -8.84 -10.55 -4.88
N ALA A 114 -9.20 -11.79 -4.56
CA ALA A 114 -8.30 -12.92 -4.79
C ALA A 114 -8.02 -13.16 -6.28
N GLN A 115 -9.02 -12.98 -7.14
CA GLN A 115 -8.83 -13.02 -8.58
C GLN A 115 -8.02 -11.81 -9.08
N ALA A 116 -8.26 -10.62 -8.53
CA ALA A 116 -7.48 -9.43 -8.84
C ALA A 116 -5.98 -9.63 -8.54
N ASP A 117 -5.67 -10.25 -7.39
CA ASP A 117 -4.30 -10.61 -7.02
C ASP A 117 -3.65 -11.57 -8.02
N ALA A 118 -4.38 -12.58 -8.47
CA ALA A 118 -3.90 -13.56 -9.45
C ALA A 118 -3.65 -12.90 -10.82
N GLU A 119 -4.57 -12.07 -11.29
CA GLU A 119 -4.42 -11.32 -12.54
C GLU A 119 -3.22 -10.36 -12.47
N PHE A 120 -3.06 -9.64 -11.36
CA PHE A 120 -1.93 -8.75 -11.18
C PHE A 120 -0.59 -9.51 -11.19
N ALA A 121 -0.51 -10.63 -10.46
CA ALA A 121 0.69 -11.47 -10.41
C ALA A 121 1.05 -12.06 -11.79
N LEU A 122 0.03 -12.44 -12.59
CA LEU A 122 0.25 -12.90 -13.96
C LEU A 122 0.79 -11.77 -14.85
N GLY A 123 0.24 -10.56 -14.70
CA GLY A 123 0.74 -9.37 -15.40
C GLY A 123 2.23 -9.09 -15.08
N GLU A 124 2.60 -9.13 -13.79
CA GLU A 124 4.00 -8.97 -13.36
C GLU A 124 4.91 -10.06 -13.95
N TYR A 125 4.46 -11.31 -13.91
CA TYR A 125 5.22 -12.43 -14.47
C TYR A 125 5.46 -12.25 -15.98
N LEU A 126 4.42 -11.93 -16.74
CA LEU A 126 4.53 -11.70 -18.19
C LEU A 126 5.47 -10.53 -18.50
N TYR A 127 5.36 -9.43 -17.75
CA TYR A 127 6.24 -8.29 -17.91
C TYR A 127 7.70 -8.67 -17.67
N LYS A 128 8.01 -9.37 -16.57
CA LYS A 128 9.36 -9.85 -16.23
C LYS A 128 9.94 -10.81 -17.27
N LYS A 129 9.08 -11.54 -17.99
CA LYS A 129 9.48 -12.43 -19.11
C LYS A 129 9.63 -11.70 -20.45
N GLY A 130 9.49 -10.37 -20.48
CA GLY A 130 9.61 -9.57 -21.70
C GLY A 130 8.33 -9.51 -22.54
N HIS A 131 7.22 -10.03 -22.04
CA HIS A 131 5.92 -10.03 -22.72
C HIS A 131 5.05 -8.85 -22.29
N ALA A 132 5.59 -7.62 -22.35
CA ALA A 132 4.94 -6.42 -21.83
C ALA A 132 3.53 -6.18 -22.41
N SER A 133 3.33 -6.37 -23.72
CA SER A 133 2.01 -6.22 -24.33
C SER A 133 0.98 -7.23 -23.82
N ALA A 134 1.41 -8.45 -23.54
CA ALA A 134 0.54 -9.48 -22.98
C ALA A 134 0.21 -9.24 -21.48
N ALA A 135 1.03 -8.50 -20.76
CA ALA A 135 0.79 -8.13 -19.37
C ALA A 135 -0.36 -7.11 -19.20
N ILE A 136 -0.53 -6.20 -20.18
CA ILE A 136 -1.50 -5.10 -20.10
C ILE A 136 -2.95 -5.57 -19.82
N PRO A 137 -3.51 -6.56 -20.54
CA PRO A 137 -4.86 -7.05 -20.26
C PRO A 137 -5.04 -7.55 -18.81
N HIS A 138 -4.05 -8.25 -18.26
CA HIS A 138 -4.07 -8.77 -16.90
C HIS A 138 -4.01 -7.65 -15.86
N PHE A 139 -3.18 -6.64 -16.05
CA PHE A 139 -3.17 -5.45 -15.20
C PHE A 139 -4.50 -4.68 -15.25
N LYS A 140 -5.13 -4.57 -16.41
CA LYS A 140 -6.47 -3.96 -16.55
C LYS A 140 -7.53 -4.74 -15.79
N GLU A 141 -7.52 -6.07 -15.92
CA GLU A 141 -8.46 -6.93 -15.23
C GLU A 141 -8.30 -6.87 -13.70
N ALA A 142 -7.05 -6.86 -13.20
CA ALA A 142 -6.77 -6.65 -11.79
C ALA A 142 -7.35 -5.33 -11.28
N GLN A 143 -7.19 -4.24 -12.04
CA GLN A 143 -7.74 -2.92 -11.70
C GLN A 143 -9.27 -2.89 -11.74
N ARG A 144 -9.89 -3.64 -12.63
CA ARG A 144 -11.35 -3.78 -12.73
C ARG A 144 -11.93 -4.55 -11.55
N LEU A 145 -11.28 -5.63 -11.14
CA LEU A 145 -11.69 -6.50 -10.03
C LEU A 145 -11.46 -5.86 -8.67
N ASN A 146 -10.39 -5.06 -8.51
CA ASN A 146 -10.11 -4.29 -7.30
C ASN A 146 -9.83 -2.81 -7.64
N PRO A 147 -10.88 -2.02 -7.89
CA PRO A 147 -10.74 -0.63 -8.28
C PRO A 147 -10.17 0.28 -7.17
N GLU A 148 -10.20 -0.18 -5.92
CA GLU A 148 -9.62 0.54 -4.78
C GLU A 148 -8.09 0.45 -4.75
N SER A 149 -7.49 -0.54 -5.45
CA SER A 149 -6.04 -0.75 -5.41
C SER A 149 -5.28 0.26 -6.24
N TRP A 150 -4.75 1.28 -5.58
CA TRP A 150 -3.79 2.20 -6.17
C TRP A 150 -2.42 1.55 -6.43
N ASN A 151 -2.09 0.49 -5.69
CA ASN A 151 -0.87 -0.28 -5.93
C ASN A 151 -0.89 -0.90 -7.32
N TYR A 152 -2.00 -1.55 -7.73
CA TYR A 152 -2.13 -2.11 -9.07
C TYR A 152 -2.08 -1.06 -10.16
N LYS A 153 -2.81 0.05 -10.00
CA LYS A 153 -2.82 1.16 -10.95
C LYS A 153 -1.42 1.72 -11.15
N ARG A 154 -0.79 2.14 -10.05
CA ARG A 154 0.51 2.83 -10.11
C ARG A 154 1.61 1.94 -10.65
N GLN A 155 1.67 0.66 -10.24
CA GLN A 155 2.68 -0.25 -10.75
C GLN A 155 2.47 -0.53 -12.25
N ALA A 156 1.25 -0.83 -12.68
CA ALA A 156 0.95 -1.07 -14.08
C ALA A 156 1.33 0.14 -14.97
N TRP A 157 1.03 1.35 -14.50
CA TRP A 157 1.37 2.58 -15.23
C TRP A 157 2.87 2.88 -15.24
N ALA A 158 3.61 2.51 -14.20
CA ALA A 158 5.06 2.65 -14.16
C ALA A 158 5.79 1.67 -15.12
N LEU A 159 5.18 0.52 -15.38
CA LEU A 159 5.74 -0.51 -16.26
C LEU A 159 5.41 -0.31 -17.76
N SER A 160 4.63 0.73 -18.11
CA SER A 160 4.15 0.95 -19.47
C SER A 160 3.88 2.44 -19.74
N ASP A 161 3.30 2.76 -20.89
CA ASP A 161 2.78 4.10 -21.18
C ASP A 161 1.32 4.19 -20.71
N ALA A 162 1.10 4.86 -19.58
CA ALA A 162 -0.21 4.93 -18.94
C ALA A 162 -1.29 5.57 -19.86
N ALA A 163 -0.95 6.64 -20.57
CA ALA A 163 -1.89 7.32 -21.45
C ALA A 163 -2.28 6.43 -22.65
N ARG A 164 -1.30 5.82 -23.31
CA ARG A 164 -1.52 4.94 -24.46
C ARG A 164 -2.23 3.64 -24.07
N ASP A 165 -1.74 2.97 -23.01
CA ASP A 165 -2.13 1.61 -22.70
C ASP A 165 -3.38 1.53 -21.82
N TYR A 166 -3.64 2.56 -20.98
CA TYR A 166 -4.78 2.60 -20.06
C TYR A 166 -5.73 3.78 -20.30
N GLY A 167 -5.40 4.71 -21.22
CA GLY A 167 -6.23 5.88 -21.52
C GLY A 167 -6.35 6.88 -20.37
N THR A 168 -5.40 6.86 -19.44
CA THR A 168 -5.41 7.70 -18.24
C THR A 168 -4.00 7.99 -17.76
N THR A 169 -3.87 8.90 -16.79
CA THR A 169 -2.63 9.16 -16.05
C THR A 169 -2.93 9.20 -14.55
N PHE A 170 -1.89 9.13 -13.73
CA PHE A 170 -2.04 9.30 -12.28
C PHE A 170 -2.79 10.60 -11.93
N ARG A 171 -2.47 11.70 -12.60
CA ARG A 171 -3.12 13.01 -12.36
C ARG A 171 -4.60 13.00 -12.73
N ASP A 172 -4.97 12.33 -13.82
CA ASP A 172 -6.35 12.26 -14.28
C ASP A 172 -7.17 11.40 -13.32
N GLU A 173 -6.64 10.27 -12.86
CA GLU A 173 -7.32 9.43 -11.87
C GLU A 173 -7.49 10.14 -10.52
N VAL A 174 -6.49 10.91 -10.08
CA VAL A 174 -6.62 11.72 -8.85
C VAL A 174 -7.72 12.80 -9.04
N ARG A 175 -7.80 13.45 -10.19
CA ARG A 175 -8.88 14.41 -10.48
C ARG A 175 -10.27 13.75 -10.47
N ARG A 176 -10.38 12.52 -10.98
CA ARG A 176 -11.63 11.74 -10.97
C ARG A 176 -12.13 11.36 -9.59
N LEU A 177 -11.31 11.53 -8.55
CA LEU A 177 -11.77 11.36 -7.17
C LEU A 177 -12.81 12.42 -6.77
N GLU A 178 -12.89 13.56 -7.48
CA GLU A 178 -13.91 14.61 -7.28
C GLU A 178 -14.06 15.02 -5.79
N GLY A 179 -12.93 15.20 -5.13
CA GLY A 179 -12.87 15.56 -3.71
C GLY A 179 -12.94 14.37 -2.73
N LYS A 180 -13.10 13.14 -3.22
CA LYS A 180 -12.90 11.96 -2.37
C LYS A 180 -11.43 11.85 -1.98
N PRO A 181 -11.12 11.41 -0.76
CA PRO A 181 -9.73 11.30 -0.32
C PRO A 181 -8.98 10.23 -1.12
N TYR A 182 -7.73 10.53 -1.49
CA TYR A 182 -6.83 9.58 -2.15
C TYR A 182 -6.44 8.39 -1.25
N TYR A 183 -6.40 8.59 0.05
CA TYR A 183 -6.22 7.54 1.05
C TYR A 183 -7.51 7.33 1.82
N ALA A 184 -7.77 6.10 2.24
CA ALA A 184 -8.77 5.84 3.25
C ALA A 184 -8.49 6.68 4.51
N PRO A 185 -9.51 7.19 5.20
CA PRO A 185 -9.34 7.90 6.47
C PRO A 185 -8.54 7.06 7.46
N ARG A 186 -7.62 7.71 8.19
CA ARG A 186 -6.93 7.05 9.30
C ARG A 186 -7.90 6.77 10.43
N GLU A 187 -7.94 5.54 10.88
CA GLU A 187 -8.75 5.15 12.04
C GLU A 187 -7.90 5.15 13.34
N LEU A 188 -7.03 6.16 13.48
CA LEU A 188 -6.22 6.32 14.69
C LEU A 188 -7.00 6.90 15.87
N GLU A 189 -8.21 7.41 15.64
CA GLU A 189 -9.04 7.94 16.72
C GLU A 189 -9.59 6.79 17.59
N ARG A 190 -9.46 6.97 18.89
CA ARG A 190 -10.06 6.07 19.88
C ARG A 190 -11.56 6.01 19.65
N LYS A 191 -12.12 4.84 19.36
CA LYS A 191 -13.52 4.61 19.75
C LYS A 191 -13.56 4.76 21.28
N LYS A 192 -14.13 5.86 21.76
CA LYS A 192 -14.44 5.97 23.20
C LYS A 192 -15.30 4.75 23.53
N LYS A 193 -14.78 3.90 24.41
CA LYS A 193 -15.56 2.83 25.03
C LYS A 193 -16.67 3.43 25.87
#